data_c2dfcd687efd84c42e247936aedad2b4
#
_entry.id   c2dfcd687efd84c42e247936aedad2b4
#
_cell.length_a   1.000
_cell.length_b   1.000
_cell.length_c   1.000
_cell.angle_alpha   90.00
_cell.angle_beta   90.00
_cell.angle_gamma   90.00
#
_symmetry.space_group_name_H-M   'P 1'
#
loop_
_entity.id
_entity.type
_entity.pdbx_description
1 polymer ?
#
loop_
_entity_poly.entity_id
_entity_poly.type
_entity_poly.pdbx_seq_one_letter_code
_entity_poly.pdbx_strand_id
1 'polypeptide(L)' 'MKLNRIRAVLEDKGISQTWLAKKLGRSFSTVNAYVCNRTQPNLTTLLEIAQLFLWI' A
#
# COMPACT_ATOMS: atom_id res chain seq x y z
N MET A 1 -5.29 -14.36 9.58
CA MET A 1 -4.03 -14.22 8.84
C MET A 1 -4.07 -12.95 8.00
N LYS A 2 -2.99 -12.23 7.99
CA LYS A 2 -2.92 -11.03 7.15
C LYS A 2 -2.66 -11.43 5.70
N LEU A 3 -3.42 -10.86 4.81
CA LEU A 3 -3.34 -11.19 3.39
C LEU A 3 -2.40 -10.26 2.62
N ASN A 4 -2.00 -9.15 3.25
CA ASN A 4 -1.01 -8.27 2.63
C ASN A 4 -0.02 -7.80 3.70
N ARG A 5 1.12 -7.31 3.26
CA ARG A 5 2.18 -6.87 4.15
C ARG A 5 2.57 -5.43 3.87
N ILE A 6 1.62 -4.65 3.39
CA ILE A 6 1.88 -3.27 3.00
C ILE A 6 2.45 -2.47 4.16
N ARG A 7 1.84 -2.60 5.34
CA ARG A 7 2.32 -1.88 6.52
C ARG A 7 3.77 -2.21 6.84
N ALA A 8 4.11 -3.49 6.83
CA ALA A 8 5.47 -3.92 7.15
C ALA A 8 6.48 -3.33 6.16
N VAL A 9 6.14 -3.32 4.88
CA VAL A 9 7.02 -2.78 3.85
C VAL A 9 7.16 -1.27 4.00
N LEU A 10 6.07 -0.56 4.30
CA LEU A 10 6.13 0.88 4.51
C LEU A 10 7.05 1.21 5.69
N GLU A 11 6.92 0.49 6.78
CA GLU A 11 7.76 0.71 7.96
C GLU A 11 9.22 0.40 7.66
N ASP A 12 9.45 -0.71 6.98
CA ASP A 12 10.81 -1.14 6.64
C ASP A 12 11.53 -0.13 5.76
N LYS A 13 10.80 0.47 4.82
CA LYS A 13 11.38 1.43 3.88
C LYS A 13 11.26 2.87 4.35
N GLY A 14 10.61 3.12 5.47
CA GLY A 14 10.44 4.47 5.99
C GLY A 14 9.52 5.33 5.15
N ILE A 15 8.50 4.76 4.55
CA ILE A 15 7.58 5.43 3.64
C ILE A 15 6.24 5.66 4.33
N SER A 16 5.62 6.81 4.09
CA SER A 16 4.31 7.11 4.67
C SER A 16 3.18 6.60 3.77
N GLN A 17 2.01 6.40 4.39
CA GLN A 17 0.80 6.08 3.65
C GLN A 17 0.40 7.21 2.70
N THR A 18 0.67 8.45 3.08
CA THR A 18 0.38 9.61 2.25
C THR A 18 1.16 9.54 0.95
N TRP A 19 2.44 9.19 1.03
CA TRP A 19 3.27 9.01 -0.15
C TRP A 19 2.70 7.94 -1.07
N LEU A 20 2.31 6.81 -0.48
CA LEU A 20 1.76 5.70 -1.25
C LEU A 20 0.46 6.10 -1.93
N ALA A 21 -0.42 6.80 -1.22
CA ALA A 21 -1.68 7.26 -1.78
C ALA A 21 -1.46 8.18 -2.98
N LYS A 22 -0.51 9.07 -2.87
CA LYS A 22 -0.16 9.97 -3.98
C LYS A 22 0.32 9.22 -5.20
N LYS A 23 1.19 8.25 -4.99
CA LYS A 23 1.75 7.47 -6.10
C LYS A 23 0.71 6.60 -6.78
N LEU A 24 -0.23 6.08 -6.01
CA LEU A 24 -1.29 5.24 -6.56
C LEU A 24 -2.43 6.05 -7.18
N GLY A 25 -2.50 7.35 -6.89
CA GLY A 25 -3.62 8.17 -7.33
C GLY A 25 -4.91 7.82 -6.59
N ARG A 26 -4.79 7.38 -5.35
CA ARG A 26 -5.93 7.00 -4.51
C ARG A 26 -5.98 7.87 -3.27
N SER A 27 -7.16 7.89 -2.61
CA SER A 27 -7.29 8.67 -1.39
C SER A 27 -6.52 8.01 -0.25
N PHE A 28 -6.14 8.83 0.72
CA PHE A 28 -5.48 8.33 1.92
C PHE A 28 -6.36 7.30 2.64
N SER A 29 -7.67 7.55 2.71
CA SER A 29 -8.60 6.63 3.37
C SER A 29 -8.56 5.24 2.73
N THR A 30 -8.51 5.19 1.40
CA THR A 30 -8.44 3.92 0.68
C THR A 30 -7.14 3.18 1.01
N VAL A 31 -6.02 3.89 0.97
CA VAL A 31 -4.72 3.27 1.28
C VAL A 31 -4.67 2.84 2.74
N ASN A 32 -5.20 3.65 3.65
CA ASN A 32 -5.25 3.29 5.05
C ASN A 32 -6.05 2.02 5.29
N ALA A 33 -7.16 1.84 4.54
CA ALA A 33 -7.94 0.62 4.64
C ALA A 33 -7.14 -0.60 4.20
N TYR A 34 -6.33 -0.47 3.16
CA TYR A 34 -5.44 -1.54 2.71
C TYR A 34 -4.40 -1.86 3.77
N VAL A 35 -3.77 -0.84 4.33
CA VAL A 35 -2.71 -1.02 5.33
C VAL A 35 -3.24 -1.65 6.60
N CYS A 36 -4.46 -1.30 7.00
CA CYS A 36 -5.10 -1.85 8.19
C CYS A 36 -5.79 -3.19 7.94
N ASN A 37 -5.71 -3.71 6.74
CA ASN A 37 -6.35 -4.97 6.35
C ASN A 37 -7.87 -4.96 6.49
N ARG A 38 -8.49 -3.78 6.40
CA ARG A 38 -9.95 -3.69 6.41
C ARG A 38 -10.53 -4.04 5.06
N THR A 39 -9.73 -3.78 4.01
CA THR A 39 -10.13 -4.14 2.65
C THR A 39 -8.86 -4.56 1.92
N GLN A 40 -8.98 -5.44 0.97
CA GLN A 40 -7.84 -5.89 0.18
C GLN A 40 -7.84 -5.18 -1.16
N PRO A 41 -6.67 -4.73 -1.64
CA PRO A 41 -6.60 -4.18 -2.98
C PRO A 41 -6.90 -5.29 -4.00
N ASN A 42 -7.47 -4.90 -5.14
CA ASN A 42 -7.66 -5.87 -6.20
C ASN A 42 -6.29 -6.21 -6.81
N LEU A 43 -6.26 -7.19 -7.70
CA LEU A 43 -5.00 -7.65 -8.27
C LEU A 43 -4.23 -6.54 -8.98
N THR A 44 -4.93 -5.69 -9.75
CA THR A 44 -4.28 -4.60 -10.47
C THR A 44 -3.60 -3.63 -9.49
N THR A 45 -4.33 -3.22 -8.45
CA THR A 45 -3.78 -2.30 -7.45
C THR A 45 -2.63 -2.94 -6.70
N LEU A 46 -2.74 -4.22 -6.38
CA LEU A 46 -1.69 -4.93 -5.67
C LEU A 46 -0.41 -4.97 -6.51
N LEU A 47 -0.53 -5.18 -7.81
CA LEU A 47 0.63 -5.17 -8.71
C LEU A 47 1.24 -3.78 -8.79
N GLU A 48 0.41 -2.73 -8.81
CA GLU A 48 0.91 -1.36 -8.80
C GLU A 48 1.72 -1.08 -7.54
N ILE A 49 1.22 -1.51 -6.39
CA ILE A 49 1.93 -1.34 -5.12
C ILE A 49 3.26 -2.08 -5.16
N ALA A 50 3.25 -3.31 -5.64
CA ALA A 50 4.46 -4.11 -5.74
C ALA A 50 5.51 -3.44 -6.62
N GLN A 51 5.09 -2.87 -7.74
CA GLN A 51 5.99 -2.16 -8.64
C GLN A 51 6.61 -0.94 -7.98
N LEU A 52 5.81 -0.19 -7.24
CA LEU A 52 6.32 0.97 -6.52
C LEU A 52 7.38 0.56 -5.50
N PHE A 53 7.16 -0.54 -4.81
CA PHE A 53 8.11 -1.03 -3.82
C PHE A 53 9.42 -1.49 -4.43
N LEU A 54 9.40 -1.95 -5.66
CA LEU A 54 10.61 -2.34 -6.36
C LEU A 54 11.49 -1.14 -6.73
N TRP A 55 10.88 0.04 -6.87
CA TRP A 55 11.59 1.26 -7.22
C TRP A 55 12.26 1.94 -6.03
N ILE A 56 11.94 1.54 -4.83
CA ILE A 56 12.43 2.21 -3.62
C ILE A 56 13.65 1.50 -3.00
#